data_d411d107597e1984a476bf271284179c
#
_entry.id   d411d107597e1984a476bf271284179c
#
_cell.length_a   1.000
_cell.length_b   1.000
_cell.length_c   1.000
_cell.angle_alpha   90.00
_cell.angle_beta   90.00
_cell.angle_gamma   90.00
#
_symmetry.space_group_name_H-M   'P 1'
#
loop_
_entity.id
_entity.type
_entity.pdbx_description
1 polymer ?
#
loop_
_entity_poly.entity_id
_entity_poly.type
_entity_poly.pdbx_seq_one_letter_code
_entity_poly.pdbx_strand_id
1 'polypeptide(L)'
;MKFFLDTADLAEIEEAASWGALAGVTTNPSLYAKIGGKLDDFHNHMKRICDIVGPDCPVSAESVAMTRDEIVADGRKLAEIAPNIVVKIPTMVEGLAATHTLAAEGIPVNMTLCFSVPQALLAARAGARYISPFIGRFDDISEDGLEQVGNIVTAINNYDFTANTANGERIEIIAASVRSANHVTQCALMGADIATVPFGVLKKMVQHPLTDRGLD
;
A
#
# COMPACT_ATOMS: atom_id res chain seq x y z
N MET A 1 7.75 2.88 -12.10
CA MET A 1 7.27 2.30 -10.81
C MET A 1 7.64 3.24 -9.69
N LYS A 2 6.73 3.52 -8.76
CA LYS A 2 6.98 4.25 -7.51
C LYS A 2 7.40 3.26 -6.42
N PHE A 3 8.21 3.71 -5.46
CA PHE A 3 8.56 2.91 -4.29
C PHE A 3 7.88 3.46 -3.04
N PHE A 4 7.11 2.60 -2.38
CA PHE A 4 6.61 2.84 -1.04
C PHE A 4 7.44 2.05 -0.05
N LEU A 5 7.52 2.52 1.18
CA LEU A 5 8.16 1.80 2.27
C LEU A 5 7.11 1.09 3.12
N ASP A 6 7.30 -0.22 3.35
CA ASP A 6 6.39 -1.02 4.17
C ASP A 6 6.94 -1.15 5.60
N THR A 7 6.68 -0.13 6.41
CA THR A 7 7.14 -0.05 7.81
C THR A 7 6.32 0.94 8.63
N ALA A 8 6.37 0.79 9.96
CA ALA A 8 5.90 1.79 10.91
C ALA A 8 7.07 2.45 11.69
N ASP A 9 8.31 2.06 11.44
CA ASP A 9 9.49 2.59 12.12
C ASP A 9 9.88 3.96 11.55
N LEU A 10 9.86 4.99 12.40
CA LEU A 10 10.13 6.37 11.98
C LEU A 10 11.58 6.57 11.51
N ALA A 11 12.54 5.88 12.11
CA ALA A 11 13.95 6.00 11.71
C ALA A 11 14.19 5.40 10.31
N GLU A 12 13.54 4.26 10.00
CA GLU A 12 13.56 3.69 8.66
C GLU A 12 12.94 4.62 7.62
N ILE A 13 11.84 5.32 7.99
CA ILE A 13 11.15 6.27 7.11
C ILE A 13 12.02 7.50 6.87
N GLU A 14 12.61 8.08 7.93
CA GLU A 14 13.53 9.23 7.83
C GLU A 14 14.72 8.91 6.93
N GLU A 15 15.37 7.74 7.14
CA GLU A 15 16.48 7.28 6.33
C GLU A 15 16.08 7.12 4.85
N ALA A 16 14.99 6.40 4.58
CA ALA A 16 14.53 6.18 3.20
C ALA A 16 14.08 7.48 2.51
N ALA A 17 13.43 8.39 3.23
CA ALA A 17 13.03 9.71 2.71
C ALA A 17 14.24 10.53 2.29
N SER A 18 15.35 10.47 3.04
CA SER A 18 16.59 11.19 2.72
C SER A 18 17.22 10.77 1.38
N TRP A 19 16.89 9.59 0.85
CA TRP A 19 17.42 9.11 -0.44
C TRP A 19 16.73 9.74 -1.66
N GLY A 20 15.60 10.44 -1.46
CA GLY A 20 14.84 11.07 -2.55
C GLY A 20 14.12 10.09 -3.49
N ALA A 21 14.03 8.82 -3.10
CA ALA A 21 13.41 7.76 -3.90
C ALA A 21 12.04 7.30 -3.36
N LEU A 22 11.66 7.77 -2.17
CA LEU A 22 10.42 7.38 -1.51
C LEU A 22 9.23 8.16 -2.07
N ALA A 23 8.16 7.43 -2.44
CA ALA A 23 6.94 8.00 -3.00
C ALA A 23 5.68 7.71 -2.16
N GLY A 24 5.81 7.02 -1.02
CA GLY A 24 4.72 6.70 -0.11
C GLY A 24 5.14 5.75 1.01
N VAL A 25 4.25 5.54 1.96
CA VAL A 25 4.44 4.60 3.07
C VAL A 25 3.19 3.75 3.23
N THR A 26 3.36 2.45 3.42
CA THR A 26 2.29 1.57 3.88
C THR A 26 2.57 1.09 5.28
N THR A 27 1.55 1.15 6.11
CA THR A 27 1.57 0.58 7.46
C THR A 27 0.52 -0.52 7.59
N ASN A 28 0.62 -1.28 8.66
CA ASN A 28 -0.42 -2.22 9.08
C ASN A 28 -0.30 -2.48 10.59
N PRO A 29 -1.35 -3.05 11.22
CA PRO A 29 -1.35 -3.31 12.67
C PRO A 29 -0.15 -4.15 13.15
N SER A 30 0.27 -5.13 12.35
CA SER A 30 1.41 -6.00 12.70
C SER A 30 2.75 -5.26 12.70
N LEU A 31 2.96 -4.35 11.74
CA LEU A 31 4.16 -3.51 11.69
C LEU A 31 4.19 -2.53 12.86
N TYR A 32 3.06 -1.91 13.17
CA TYR A 32 2.95 -1.02 14.32
C TYR A 32 3.16 -1.75 15.65
N ALA A 33 2.63 -2.94 15.81
CA ALA A 33 2.86 -3.77 17.00
C ALA A 33 4.33 -4.18 17.17
N LYS A 34 5.05 -4.46 16.07
CA LYS A 34 6.48 -4.82 16.12
C LYS A 34 7.37 -3.74 16.71
N ILE A 35 7.02 -2.48 16.56
CA ILE A 35 7.76 -1.35 17.15
C ILE A 35 7.30 -1.02 18.58
N GLY A 36 6.45 -1.85 19.18
CA GLY A 36 5.87 -1.61 20.52
C GLY A 36 4.77 -0.55 20.54
N GLY A 37 4.15 -0.28 19.39
CA GLY A 37 3.08 0.71 19.25
C GLY A 37 1.87 0.39 20.10
N LYS A 38 1.27 1.43 20.71
CA LYS A 38 0.05 1.33 21.50
C LYS A 38 -1.13 1.94 20.75
N LEU A 39 -2.32 1.34 20.87
CA LEU A 39 -3.52 1.81 20.17
C LEU A 39 -3.83 3.29 20.46
N ASP A 40 -3.67 3.72 21.71
CA ASP A 40 -3.96 5.10 22.14
C ASP A 40 -3.02 6.14 21.49
N ASP A 41 -1.85 5.72 20.99
CA ASP A 41 -0.88 6.59 20.34
C ASP A 41 -0.87 6.45 18.80
N PHE A 42 -1.70 5.59 18.25
CA PHE A 42 -1.70 5.27 16.82
C PHE A 42 -1.88 6.51 15.92
N HIS A 43 -2.85 7.38 16.24
CA HIS A 43 -3.12 8.59 15.47
C HIS A 43 -1.91 9.56 15.49
N ASN A 44 -1.30 9.77 16.66
CA ASN A 44 -0.11 10.59 16.80
C ASN A 44 1.06 10.02 16.00
N HIS A 45 1.21 8.69 16.02
CA HIS A 45 2.25 8.00 15.26
C HIS A 45 2.07 8.17 13.75
N MET A 46 0.83 7.97 13.23
CA MET A 46 0.53 8.21 11.83
C MET A 46 0.77 9.67 11.42
N LYS A 47 0.41 10.61 12.29
CA LYS A 47 0.71 12.04 12.07
C LYS A 47 2.20 12.30 11.92
N ARG A 48 3.03 11.70 12.77
CA ARG A 48 4.50 11.82 12.68
C ARG A 48 5.04 11.26 11.37
N ILE A 49 4.52 10.11 10.90
CA ILE A 49 4.90 9.57 9.59
C ILE A 49 4.56 10.57 8.48
N CYS A 50 3.33 11.12 8.49
CA CYS A 50 2.91 12.11 7.50
C CYS A 50 3.78 13.37 7.51
N ASP A 51 4.19 13.83 8.70
CA ASP A 51 5.06 15.01 8.85
C ASP A 51 6.48 14.76 8.30
N ILE A 52 7.01 13.53 8.44
CA ILE A 52 8.33 13.17 7.89
C ILE A 52 8.30 13.13 6.35
N VAL A 53 7.28 12.51 5.76
CA VAL A 53 7.26 12.29 4.31
C VAL A 53 6.68 13.46 3.51
N GLY A 54 5.93 14.34 4.17
CA GLY A 54 5.30 15.51 3.55
C GLY A 54 3.94 15.20 2.88
N PRO A 55 3.19 16.26 2.51
CA PRO A 55 1.80 16.14 2.09
C PRO A 55 1.59 15.44 0.74
N ASP A 56 2.60 15.42 -0.13
CA ASP A 56 2.52 14.82 -1.46
C ASP A 56 2.81 13.31 -1.46
N CYS A 57 3.16 12.76 -0.30
CA CYS A 57 3.56 11.37 -0.12
C CYS A 57 2.46 10.59 0.62
N PRO A 58 1.65 9.74 -0.06
CA PRO A 58 0.53 9.04 0.57
C PRO A 58 1.00 8.07 1.65
N VAL A 59 0.25 8.03 2.75
CA VAL A 59 0.48 7.15 3.90
C VAL A 59 -0.75 6.28 4.14
N SER A 60 -0.62 4.97 3.92
CA SER A 60 -1.70 4.01 4.17
C SER A 60 -1.80 3.66 5.66
N ALA A 61 -2.93 4.02 6.28
CA ALA A 61 -3.30 3.69 7.65
C ALA A 61 -4.47 2.69 7.66
N GLU A 62 -4.28 1.52 8.27
CA GLU A 62 -5.23 0.40 8.19
C GLU A 62 -6.25 0.42 9.32
N SER A 63 -7.54 0.39 8.94
CA SER A 63 -8.65 0.16 9.86
C SER A 63 -8.67 -1.32 10.29
N VAL A 64 -8.92 -1.55 11.58
CA VAL A 64 -9.09 -2.89 12.17
C VAL A 64 -10.56 -3.25 12.40
N ALA A 65 -11.47 -2.37 12.03
CA ALA A 65 -12.91 -2.60 12.14
C ALA A 65 -13.39 -3.69 11.17
N MET A 66 -14.49 -4.35 11.49
CA MET A 66 -14.96 -5.51 10.74
C MET A 66 -16.34 -5.33 10.10
N THR A 67 -17.11 -4.34 10.55
CA THR A 67 -18.41 -4.02 9.96
C THR A 67 -18.32 -2.76 9.10
N ARG A 68 -19.17 -2.65 8.06
CA ARG A 68 -19.21 -1.49 7.19
C ARG A 68 -19.24 -0.17 7.96
N ASP A 69 -20.18 -0.04 8.90
CA ASP A 69 -20.41 1.23 9.58
C ASP A 69 -19.25 1.61 10.50
N GLU A 70 -18.63 0.63 11.16
CA GLU A 70 -17.41 0.84 11.96
C GLU A 70 -16.21 1.20 11.08
N ILE A 71 -16.03 0.53 9.93
CA ILE A 71 -14.95 0.84 8.97
C ILE A 71 -15.11 2.27 8.44
N VAL A 72 -16.32 2.69 8.08
CA VAL A 72 -16.60 4.06 7.61
C VAL A 72 -16.32 5.07 8.71
N ALA A 73 -16.76 4.82 9.94
CA ALA A 73 -16.53 5.72 11.06
C ALA A 73 -15.03 5.85 11.39
N ASP A 74 -14.29 4.73 11.36
CA ASP A 74 -12.86 4.70 11.59
C ASP A 74 -12.09 5.36 10.43
N GLY A 75 -12.47 5.07 9.19
CA GLY A 75 -11.88 5.66 8.00
C GLY A 75 -11.97 7.19 7.96
N ARG A 76 -13.10 7.76 8.38
CA ARG A 76 -13.24 9.22 8.52
C ARG A 76 -12.27 9.80 9.54
N LYS A 77 -12.13 9.15 10.71
CA LYS A 77 -11.16 9.56 11.74
C LYS A 77 -9.72 9.45 11.27
N LEU A 78 -9.38 8.40 10.54
CA LEU A 78 -8.05 8.24 9.95
C LEU A 78 -7.76 9.35 8.94
N ALA A 79 -8.72 9.68 8.07
CA ALA A 79 -8.56 10.74 7.08
C ALA A 79 -8.37 12.15 7.71
N GLU A 80 -8.85 12.37 8.93
CA GLU A 80 -8.66 13.63 9.68
C GLU A 80 -7.22 13.83 10.20
N ILE A 81 -6.40 12.77 10.25
CA ILE A 81 -5.01 12.84 10.79
C ILE A 81 -4.14 13.77 9.94
N ALA A 82 -4.19 13.60 8.61
CA ALA A 82 -3.42 14.41 7.65
C ALA A 82 -3.99 14.25 6.22
N PRO A 83 -3.80 15.25 5.34
CA PRO A 83 -4.37 15.25 3.98
C PRO A 83 -3.82 14.14 3.07
N ASN A 84 -2.66 13.57 3.38
CA ASN A 84 -2.02 12.49 2.65
C ASN A 84 -2.32 11.09 3.21
N ILE A 85 -3.24 10.97 4.17
CA ILE A 85 -3.70 9.66 4.64
C ILE A 85 -4.57 8.99 3.56
N VAL A 86 -4.26 7.72 3.34
CA VAL A 86 -5.05 6.77 2.56
C VAL A 86 -5.59 5.71 3.50
N VAL A 87 -6.90 5.57 3.59
CA VAL A 87 -7.53 4.59 4.46
C VAL A 87 -7.32 3.19 3.88
N LYS A 88 -6.65 2.32 4.61
CA LYS A 88 -6.39 0.95 4.15
C LYS A 88 -7.44 0.00 4.74
N ILE A 89 -8.07 -0.81 3.88
CA ILE A 89 -9.25 -1.63 4.21
C ILE A 89 -9.08 -3.02 3.60
N PRO A 90 -9.31 -4.11 4.36
CA PRO A 90 -9.30 -5.47 3.84
C PRO A 90 -10.35 -5.72 2.74
N THR A 91 -10.01 -6.53 1.73
CA THR A 91 -10.90 -6.90 0.62
C THR A 91 -11.91 -7.96 1.07
N MET A 92 -12.99 -7.50 1.66
CA MET A 92 -14.15 -8.29 2.11
C MET A 92 -15.45 -7.54 1.80
N VAL A 93 -16.61 -8.16 1.92
CA VAL A 93 -17.92 -7.56 1.57
C VAL A 93 -18.12 -6.23 2.31
N GLU A 94 -17.93 -6.22 3.61
CA GLU A 94 -18.04 -5.01 4.45
C GLU A 94 -17.03 -3.92 4.03
N GLY A 95 -15.79 -4.34 3.69
CA GLY A 95 -14.74 -3.45 3.19
C GLY A 95 -15.08 -2.82 1.84
N LEU A 96 -15.66 -3.58 0.91
CA LEU A 96 -16.15 -3.06 -0.37
C LEU A 96 -17.24 -2.02 -0.18
N ALA A 97 -18.23 -2.32 0.68
CA ALA A 97 -19.33 -1.40 0.97
C ALA A 97 -18.84 -0.11 1.67
N ALA A 98 -17.86 -0.22 2.58
CA ALA A 98 -17.21 0.92 3.23
C ALA A 98 -16.40 1.74 2.23
N THR A 99 -15.64 1.10 1.35
CA THR A 99 -14.85 1.75 0.28
C THR A 99 -15.75 2.59 -0.62
N HIS A 100 -16.90 2.05 -1.03
CA HIS A 100 -17.87 2.78 -1.86
C HIS A 100 -18.35 4.05 -1.16
N THR A 101 -18.63 3.98 0.15
CA THR A 101 -19.07 5.14 0.94
C THR A 101 -17.94 6.18 1.06
N LEU A 102 -16.74 5.78 1.46
CA LEU A 102 -15.60 6.68 1.66
C LEU A 102 -15.14 7.33 0.35
N ALA A 103 -15.12 6.59 -0.76
CA ALA A 103 -14.79 7.11 -2.08
C ALA A 103 -15.78 8.20 -2.52
N ALA A 104 -17.09 8.01 -2.28
CA ALA A 104 -18.11 9.03 -2.54
C ALA A 104 -17.95 10.30 -1.67
N GLU A 105 -17.28 10.20 -0.54
CA GLU A 105 -16.93 11.32 0.35
C GLU A 105 -15.58 11.98 -0.01
N GLY A 106 -14.90 11.52 -1.05
CA GLY A 106 -13.59 12.03 -1.46
C GLY A 106 -12.40 11.48 -0.65
N ILE A 107 -12.62 10.45 0.16
CA ILE A 107 -11.57 9.80 0.98
C ILE A 107 -10.90 8.68 0.17
N PRO A 108 -9.58 8.77 -0.09
CA PRO A 108 -8.88 7.73 -0.85
C PRO A 108 -8.74 6.45 -0.04
N VAL A 109 -8.98 5.31 -0.69
CA VAL A 109 -8.92 3.98 -0.08
C VAL A 109 -7.88 3.09 -0.77
N ASN A 110 -7.11 2.35 0.04
CA ASN A 110 -6.23 1.27 -0.38
C ASN A 110 -6.85 -0.08 0.03
N MET A 111 -7.38 -0.83 -0.95
CA MET A 111 -7.94 -2.15 -0.70
C MET A 111 -6.81 -3.18 -0.57
N THR A 112 -6.63 -3.70 0.65
CA THR A 112 -5.57 -4.66 1.00
C THR A 112 -6.08 -6.09 1.14
N LEU A 113 -5.18 -7.05 1.35
CA LEU A 113 -5.49 -8.48 1.38
C LEU A 113 -6.24 -8.92 0.11
N CYS A 114 -5.77 -8.43 -1.03
CA CYS A 114 -6.27 -8.80 -2.35
C CYS A 114 -5.44 -9.97 -2.90
N PHE A 115 -6.11 -11.09 -3.22
CA PHE A 115 -5.46 -12.33 -3.62
C PHE A 115 -5.98 -12.87 -4.95
N SER A 116 -6.89 -12.17 -5.63
CA SER A 116 -7.43 -12.64 -6.91
C SER A 116 -7.87 -11.49 -7.82
N VAL A 117 -7.91 -11.76 -9.13
CA VAL A 117 -8.43 -10.82 -10.12
C VAL A 117 -9.89 -10.42 -9.82
N PRO A 118 -10.83 -11.34 -9.50
CA PRO A 118 -12.20 -10.95 -9.14
C PRO A 118 -12.27 -10.00 -7.93
N GLN A 119 -11.45 -10.21 -6.90
CA GLN A 119 -11.35 -9.28 -5.77
C GLN A 119 -10.89 -7.89 -6.21
N ALA A 120 -9.84 -7.82 -7.04
CA ALA A 120 -9.32 -6.56 -7.56
C ALA A 120 -10.36 -5.79 -8.40
N LEU A 121 -11.10 -6.48 -9.26
CA LEU A 121 -12.18 -5.88 -10.06
C LEU A 121 -13.33 -5.34 -9.20
N LEU A 122 -13.71 -6.06 -8.14
CA LEU A 122 -14.72 -5.59 -7.19
C LEU A 122 -14.20 -4.37 -6.39
N ALA A 123 -12.95 -4.39 -5.95
CA ALA A 123 -12.30 -3.25 -5.28
C ALA A 123 -12.28 -2.01 -6.18
N ALA A 124 -11.93 -2.18 -7.45
CA ALA A 124 -11.94 -1.13 -8.46
C ALA A 124 -13.34 -0.51 -8.64
N ARG A 125 -14.37 -1.35 -8.77
CA ARG A 125 -15.76 -0.90 -8.90
C ARG A 125 -16.30 -0.23 -7.64
N ALA A 126 -15.82 -0.63 -6.46
CA ALA A 126 -16.16 0.01 -5.20
C ALA A 126 -15.55 1.41 -5.02
N GLY A 127 -14.54 1.76 -5.82
CA GLY A 127 -13.92 3.08 -5.80
C GLY A 127 -12.54 3.16 -5.13
N ALA A 128 -11.85 2.02 -5.01
CA ALA A 128 -10.48 2.02 -4.48
C ALA A 128 -9.55 2.90 -5.32
N ARG A 129 -8.75 3.75 -4.65
CA ARG A 129 -7.66 4.51 -5.28
C ARG A 129 -6.43 3.64 -5.49
N TYR A 130 -6.18 2.74 -4.54
CA TYR A 130 -5.11 1.76 -4.58
C TYR A 130 -5.67 0.36 -4.33
N ILE A 131 -5.04 -0.63 -4.96
CA ILE A 131 -5.29 -2.05 -4.70
C ILE A 131 -3.95 -2.71 -4.40
N SER A 132 -3.87 -3.41 -3.28
CA SER A 132 -2.64 -4.04 -2.78
C SER A 132 -2.72 -5.57 -2.87
N PRO A 133 -2.41 -6.18 -4.03
CA PRO A 133 -2.23 -7.62 -4.12
C PRO A 133 -0.94 -8.05 -3.43
N PHE A 134 -0.98 -9.23 -2.78
CA PHE A 134 0.13 -9.75 -2.00
C PHE A 134 0.92 -10.80 -2.80
N ILE A 135 2.26 -10.71 -2.77
CA ILE A 135 3.17 -11.69 -3.39
C ILE A 135 3.54 -12.76 -2.38
N GLY A 136 4.26 -12.38 -1.33
CA GLY A 136 4.89 -13.33 -0.42
C GLY A 136 3.94 -14.23 0.36
N ARG A 137 2.64 -13.92 0.41
CA ARG A 137 1.63 -14.82 1.00
C ARG A 137 1.31 -16.01 0.11
N PHE A 138 1.37 -15.84 -1.21
CA PHE A 138 1.30 -16.95 -2.15
C PHE A 138 2.54 -17.84 -2.05
N ASP A 139 3.73 -17.23 -1.95
CA ASP A 139 4.97 -17.99 -1.75
C ASP A 139 4.92 -18.87 -0.48
N ASP A 140 4.25 -18.39 0.59
CA ASP A 140 4.09 -19.14 1.85
C ASP A 140 3.28 -20.44 1.66
N ILE A 141 2.43 -20.52 0.63
CA ILE A 141 1.61 -21.71 0.30
C ILE A 141 2.08 -22.38 -0.98
N SER A 142 3.27 -22.07 -1.47
CA SER A 142 3.88 -22.61 -2.69
C SER A 142 3.08 -22.33 -3.98
N GLU A 143 2.43 -21.19 -4.05
CA GLU A 143 1.78 -20.65 -5.24
C GLU A 143 2.58 -19.46 -5.81
N ASP A 144 2.39 -19.14 -7.10
CA ASP A 144 3.10 -18.04 -7.77
C ASP A 144 2.38 -16.71 -7.53
N GLY A 145 2.87 -15.94 -6.56
CA GLY A 145 2.34 -14.62 -6.23
C GLY A 145 2.63 -13.57 -7.32
N LEU A 146 3.72 -13.71 -8.07
CA LEU A 146 4.06 -12.80 -9.16
C LEU A 146 3.09 -12.96 -10.33
N GLU A 147 2.72 -14.19 -10.68
CA GLU A 147 1.70 -14.45 -11.71
C GLU A 147 0.37 -13.79 -11.34
N GLN A 148 -0.07 -13.92 -10.09
CA GLN A 148 -1.32 -13.30 -9.62
C GLN A 148 -1.28 -11.77 -9.70
N VAL A 149 -0.18 -11.15 -9.30
CA VAL A 149 -0.02 -9.69 -9.43
C VAL A 149 -0.04 -9.27 -10.90
N GLY A 150 0.66 -9.97 -11.78
CA GLY A 150 0.65 -9.70 -13.22
C GLY A 150 -0.74 -9.79 -13.85
N ASN A 151 -1.52 -10.80 -13.46
CA ASN A 151 -2.90 -10.97 -13.89
C ASN A 151 -3.81 -9.83 -13.41
N ILE A 152 -3.65 -9.38 -12.17
CA ILE A 152 -4.38 -8.23 -11.61
C ILE A 152 -4.02 -6.94 -12.35
N VAL A 153 -2.72 -6.66 -12.56
CA VAL A 153 -2.24 -5.48 -13.31
C VAL A 153 -2.87 -5.46 -14.70
N THR A 154 -2.83 -6.58 -15.41
CA THR A 154 -3.41 -6.71 -16.75
C THR A 154 -4.91 -6.46 -16.73
N ALA A 155 -5.65 -7.08 -15.81
CA ALA A 155 -7.09 -6.95 -15.72
C ALA A 155 -7.53 -5.52 -15.40
N ILE A 156 -6.87 -4.85 -14.45
CA ILE A 156 -7.20 -3.46 -14.08
C ILE A 156 -6.88 -2.49 -15.23
N ASN A 157 -5.77 -2.69 -15.93
CA ASN A 157 -5.39 -1.82 -17.06
C ASN A 157 -6.28 -1.96 -18.30
N ASN A 158 -7.07 -3.04 -18.41
CA ASN A 158 -8.00 -3.22 -19.52
C ASN A 158 -9.25 -2.33 -19.45
N TYR A 159 -9.53 -1.71 -18.30
CA TYR A 159 -10.75 -0.95 -18.08
C TYR A 159 -10.47 0.43 -17.45
N ASP A 160 -11.34 1.38 -17.71
CA ASP A 160 -11.34 2.68 -17.05
C ASP A 160 -12.26 2.65 -15.82
N PHE A 161 -11.68 2.86 -14.65
CA PHE A 161 -12.38 2.93 -13.37
C PHE A 161 -12.33 4.35 -12.77
N THR A 162 -11.84 5.36 -13.47
CA THR A 162 -11.67 6.72 -12.92
C THR A 162 -12.97 7.30 -12.36
N ALA A 163 -14.11 7.01 -12.99
CA ALA A 163 -15.42 7.45 -12.51
C ALA A 163 -15.84 6.85 -11.16
N ASN A 164 -15.13 5.84 -10.67
CA ASN A 164 -15.43 5.18 -9.39
C ASN A 164 -14.55 5.70 -8.24
N THR A 165 -13.34 6.22 -8.53
CA THR A 165 -12.39 6.68 -7.52
C THR A 165 -12.79 8.03 -6.91
N ALA A 166 -12.33 8.29 -5.69
CA ALA A 166 -12.68 9.49 -4.91
C ALA A 166 -12.47 10.82 -5.68
N ASN A 167 -11.40 10.92 -6.46
CA ASN A 167 -11.01 12.17 -7.14
C ASN A 167 -10.94 12.02 -8.67
N GLY A 168 -11.52 10.99 -9.27
CA GLY A 168 -11.42 10.72 -10.70
C GLY A 168 -10.02 10.27 -11.14
N GLU A 169 -9.19 9.83 -10.21
CA GLU A 169 -7.81 9.39 -10.49
C GLU A 169 -7.78 7.93 -10.95
N ARG A 170 -6.76 7.60 -11.74
CA ARG A 170 -6.50 6.21 -12.13
C ARG A 170 -6.16 5.36 -10.90
N ILE A 171 -6.67 4.13 -10.88
CA ILE A 171 -6.29 3.14 -9.86
C ILE A 171 -4.82 2.78 -10.02
N GLU A 172 -4.08 2.72 -8.92
CA GLU A 172 -2.70 2.24 -8.91
C GLU A 172 -2.58 0.93 -8.14
N ILE A 173 -1.86 -0.02 -8.72
CA ILE A 173 -1.60 -1.32 -8.10
C ILE A 173 -0.33 -1.24 -7.26
N ILE A 174 -0.47 -1.56 -5.98
CA ILE A 174 0.63 -1.64 -5.01
C ILE A 174 1.01 -3.11 -4.82
N ALA A 175 2.07 -3.57 -5.45
CA ALA A 175 2.63 -4.89 -5.17
C ALA A 175 3.09 -4.94 -3.71
N ALA A 176 2.41 -5.76 -2.89
CA ALA A 176 2.60 -5.84 -1.44
C ALA A 176 3.18 -7.18 -0.99
N SER A 177 3.62 -7.25 0.26
CA SER A 177 4.30 -8.44 0.81
C SER A 177 5.55 -8.82 -0.02
N VAL A 178 6.29 -7.81 -0.46
CA VAL A 178 7.56 -7.96 -1.19
C VAL A 178 8.63 -8.53 -0.24
N ARG A 179 9.39 -9.53 -0.70
CA ARG A 179 10.42 -10.19 0.11
C ARG A 179 11.83 -10.12 -0.46
N SER A 180 11.97 -9.69 -1.70
CA SER A 180 13.27 -9.63 -2.39
C SER A 180 13.32 -8.54 -3.44
N ALA A 181 14.53 -8.12 -3.83
CA ALA A 181 14.74 -7.20 -4.96
C ALA A 181 14.22 -7.80 -6.28
N ASN A 182 14.22 -9.15 -6.42
CA ASN A 182 13.67 -9.81 -7.60
C ASN A 182 12.15 -9.62 -7.71
N HIS A 183 11.40 -9.67 -6.60
CA HIS A 183 9.97 -9.34 -6.62
C HIS A 183 9.73 -7.95 -7.20
N VAL A 184 10.53 -6.96 -6.76
CA VAL A 184 10.43 -5.57 -7.28
C VAL A 184 10.71 -5.53 -8.77
N THR A 185 11.77 -6.22 -9.23
CA THR A 185 12.13 -6.30 -10.65
C THR A 185 11.00 -6.88 -11.49
N GLN A 186 10.45 -8.02 -11.07
CA GLN A 186 9.36 -8.68 -11.81
C GLN A 186 8.09 -7.82 -11.82
N CYS A 187 7.72 -7.21 -10.70
CA CYS A 187 6.59 -6.29 -10.63
C CYS A 187 6.77 -5.08 -11.55
N ALA A 188 7.97 -4.53 -11.64
CA ALA A 188 8.27 -3.44 -12.57
C ALA A 188 8.10 -3.86 -14.03
N LEU A 189 8.57 -5.06 -14.40
CA LEU A 189 8.43 -5.61 -15.75
C LEU A 189 6.97 -5.92 -16.12
N MET A 190 6.14 -6.28 -15.14
CA MET A 190 4.70 -6.53 -15.32
C MET A 190 3.88 -5.24 -15.41
N GLY A 191 4.47 -4.08 -15.11
CA GLY A 191 3.79 -2.79 -15.14
C GLY A 191 2.99 -2.47 -13.86
N ALA A 192 3.29 -3.06 -12.73
CA ALA A 192 2.75 -2.62 -11.45
C ALA A 192 3.19 -1.17 -11.17
N ASP A 193 2.26 -0.34 -10.70
CA ASP A 193 2.50 1.09 -10.52
C ASP A 193 3.46 1.37 -9.37
N ILE A 194 3.32 0.59 -8.29
CA ILE A 194 3.98 0.77 -7.01
C ILE A 194 4.46 -0.58 -6.49
N ALA A 195 5.62 -0.62 -5.87
CA ALA A 195 6.03 -1.70 -4.97
C ALA A 195 6.17 -1.13 -3.56
N THR A 196 5.49 -1.72 -2.57
CA THR A 196 5.74 -1.40 -1.17
C THR A 196 6.72 -2.39 -0.58
N VAL A 197 7.88 -1.88 -0.18
CA VAL A 197 9.10 -2.66 0.05
C VAL A 197 9.53 -2.53 1.51
N PRO A 198 9.79 -3.64 2.23
CA PRO A 198 10.42 -3.59 3.55
C PRO A 198 11.80 -2.92 3.49
N PHE A 199 12.16 -2.15 4.50
CA PHE A 199 13.39 -1.36 4.52
C PHE A 199 14.65 -2.18 4.25
N GLY A 200 14.76 -3.38 4.84
CA GLY A 200 15.89 -4.27 4.60
C GLY A 200 15.99 -4.76 3.15
N VAL A 201 14.86 -4.87 2.43
CA VAL A 201 14.85 -5.20 1.00
C VAL A 201 15.22 -3.97 0.18
N LEU A 202 14.70 -2.81 0.53
CA LEU A 202 15.00 -1.54 -0.15
C LEU A 202 16.53 -1.27 -0.13
N LYS A 203 17.18 -1.47 1.03
CA LYS A 203 18.65 -1.35 1.13
C LYS A 203 19.40 -2.34 0.24
N LYS A 204 18.89 -3.55 0.07
CA LYS A 204 19.52 -4.55 -0.82
C LYS A 204 19.39 -4.21 -2.31
N MET A 205 18.42 -3.39 -2.69
CA MET A 205 18.21 -3.03 -4.11
C MET A 205 19.34 -2.17 -4.67
N VAL A 206 20.09 -1.45 -3.83
CA VAL A 206 21.26 -0.66 -4.28
C VAL A 206 22.57 -1.44 -4.23
N GLN A 207 22.59 -2.64 -3.64
CA GLN A 207 23.80 -3.45 -3.51
C GLN A 207 24.08 -4.27 -4.76
N HIS A 208 25.25 -4.13 -5.33
CA HIS A 208 25.68 -4.94 -6.48
C HIS A 208 27.20 -5.17 -6.49
N PRO A 209 27.68 -6.42 -6.62
CA PRO A 209 29.10 -6.73 -6.55
C PRO A 209 29.96 -6.00 -7.61
N LEU A 210 29.37 -5.66 -8.76
CA LEU A 210 30.09 -4.90 -9.79
C LEU A 210 30.18 -3.42 -9.45
N THR A 211 29.22 -2.87 -8.71
CA THR A 211 29.30 -1.49 -8.18
C THR A 211 30.45 -1.41 -7.18
N ASP A 212 30.51 -2.38 -6.25
CA ASP A 212 31.56 -2.41 -5.22
C ASP A 212 32.93 -2.47 -5.88
N ARG A 213 33.11 -3.34 -6.91
CA ARG A 213 34.38 -3.40 -7.68
C ARG A 213 34.68 -2.14 -8.48
N GLY A 214 33.68 -1.39 -8.87
CA GLY A 214 33.86 -0.12 -9.59
C GLY A 214 34.22 1.05 -8.72
N LEU A 215 34.06 0.91 -7.40
CA LEU A 215 34.44 1.91 -6.39
C LEU A 215 35.87 1.69 -5.85
N ASP A 216 36.45 0.49 -5.98
CA ASP A 216 37.81 0.13 -5.64
C ASP A 216 38.83 0.61 -6.72
#